data_eca18c02ad99c415c30a3a492bfa4e32
#
_entry.id   eca18c02ad99c415c30a3a492bfa4e32
#
_cell.length_a   1.000
_cell.length_b   1.000
_cell.length_c   1.000
_cell.angle_alpha   90.00
_cell.angle_beta   90.00
_cell.angle_gamma   90.00
#
_symmetry.space_group_name_H-M   'P 1'
#
loop_
_entity.id
_entity.type
_entity.pdbx_description
1 polymer ?
#
loop_
_entity_poly.entity_id
_entity_poly.type
_entity_poly.pdbx_seq_one_letter_code
_entity_poly.pdbx_strand_id
1 'polypeptide(L)'
;AASDVYKRQLWDGLDDPYLYTVTARLDNGETETTRFGCRKFEIDPQKGFILNGHPYPLRGVSRHQDRKGAGVAITKEMMEEDMALILEMGANTIRLAHYQHAQYFYDLCDKYGLVAWAEIPYITEHMPEATANTLSQMEELVLQNYNHPSIICWGLSNEITVTTGVTENLTANHRLLNDLCHRLDSTRPTTMAHAFMLDPNDPFVQLPDICSCLLYTSPSPRD
;
A
#
# COMPACT_ATOMS: atom_id res chain seq x y z
N ALA A 1 19.47 2.24 25.63
CA ALA A 1 20.79 1.68 25.34
C ALA A 1 20.99 1.70 23.82
N ALA A 2 21.83 2.61 23.32
CA ALA A 2 22.28 2.62 21.94
C ALA A 2 23.39 1.59 21.79
N SER A 3 23.06 0.31 21.81
CA SER A 3 23.99 -0.74 21.47
C SER A 3 23.75 -1.18 20.05
N ASP A 4 24.79 -1.10 19.23
CA ASP A 4 24.93 -1.67 17.89
C ASP A 4 24.09 -1.08 16.75
N VAL A 5 24.20 0.22 16.53
CA VAL A 5 23.81 0.87 15.28
C VAL A 5 24.52 0.25 14.04
N TYR A 6 25.60 -0.48 14.26
CA TYR A 6 26.42 -1.07 13.19
C TYR A 6 25.99 -2.47 12.71
N LYS A 7 24.98 -3.09 13.33
CA LYS A 7 24.53 -4.45 12.99
C LYS A 7 23.01 -4.55 12.84
N ARG A 8 22.38 -3.47 12.41
CA ARG A 8 20.94 -3.49 12.17
C ARG A 8 20.61 -4.43 11.00
N GLN A 9 19.85 -5.49 11.27
CA GLN A 9 19.30 -6.36 10.25
C GLN A 9 18.14 -5.63 9.55
N LEU A 10 18.12 -5.69 8.22
CA LEU A 10 17.12 -5.01 7.43
C LEU A 10 15.95 -5.95 7.09
N TRP A 11 14.77 -5.38 6.88
CA TRP A 11 13.70 -6.06 6.19
C TRP A 11 14.00 -5.97 4.69
N ASP A 12 14.37 -7.08 4.07
CA ASP A 12 14.93 -7.14 2.70
C ASP A 12 14.02 -7.92 1.74
N GLY A 13 12.72 -7.69 1.84
CA GLY A 13 11.75 -8.35 0.97
C GLY A 13 11.74 -9.86 1.17
N LEU A 14 11.60 -10.62 0.07
CA LEU A 14 11.56 -12.10 0.13
C LEU A 14 12.87 -12.73 0.63
N ASP A 15 13.99 -12.04 0.50
CA ASP A 15 15.31 -12.60 0.82
C ASP A 15 15.54 -12.69 2.33
N ASP A 16 15.18 -11.65 3.08
CA ASP A 16 15.29 -11.62 4.55
C ASP A 16 14.26 -10.65 5.16
N PRO A 17 13.01 -11.06 5.38
CA PRO A 17 11.95 -10.22 5.95
C PRO A 17 12.08 -10.03 7.46
N TYR A 18 13.22 -9.54 7.94
CA TYR A 18 13.51 -9.43 9.36
C TYR A 18 12.64 -8.39 10.07
N LEU A 19 12.02 -8.81 11.17
CA LEU A 19 11.14 -7.97 11.99
C LEU A 19 11.68 -7.86 13.41
N TYR A 20 11.74 -6.63 13.89
CA TYR A 20 11.97 -6.32 15.30
C TYR A 20 10.65 -6.30 16.06
N THR A 21 10.72 -6.58 17.35
CA THR A 21 9.60 -6.45 18.28
C THR A 21 9.88 -5.36 19.29
N VAL A 22 8.92 -4.45 19.47
CA VAL A 22 8.94 -3.43 20.53
C VAL A 22 7.80 -3.72 21.49
N THR A 23 8.14 -3.78 22.77
CA THR A 23 7.15 -3.89 23.84
C THR A 23 7.23 -2.65 24.71
N ALA A 24 6.13 -1.90 24.75
CA ALA A 24 5.92 -0.81 25.70
C ALA A 24 5.25 -1.36 26.96
N ARG A 25 5.73 -0.98 28.12
CA ARG A 25 5.16 -1.37 29.41
C ARG A 25 4.88 -0.14 30.26
N LEU A 26 3.66 -0.04 30.73
CA LEU A 26 3.24 0.99 31.68
C LEU A 26 3.52 0.57 33.12
N ASP A 27 3.62 1.56 34.02
CA ASP A 27 3.88 1.30 35.45
C ASP A 27 2.74 0.51 36.13
N ASN A 28 1.52 0.56 35.58
CA ASN A 28 0.39 -0.26 36.05
C ASN A 28 0.46 -1.73 35.60
N GLY A 29 1.49 -2.12 34.83
CA GLY A 29 1.72 -3.47 34.32
C GLY A 29 1.12 -3.78 32.96
N GLU A 30 0.35 -2.86 32.36
CA GLU A 30 -0.13 -3.00 31.00
C GLU A 30 1.03 -3.03 30.00
N THR A 31 0.91 -3.87 29.00
CA THR A 31 1.91 -4.01 27.94
C THR A 31 1.26 -3.96 26.57
N GLU A 32 1.89 -3.24 25.65
CA GLU A 32 1.56 -3.23 24.24
C GLU A 32 2.78 -3.68 23.44
N THR A 33 2.56 -4.54 22.44
CA THR A 33 3.65 -5.09 21.62
C THR A 33 3.35 -4.90 20.15
N THR A 34 4.29 -4.32 19.42
CA THR A 34 4.21 -4.16 17.97
C THR A 34 5.48 -4.67 17.29
N ARG A 35 5.36 -5.01 16.00
CA ARG A 35 6.50 -5.36 15.15
C ARG A 35 6.78 -4.27 14.14
N PHE A 36 8.02 -4.15 13.73
CA PHE A 36 8.45 -3.24 12.66
C PHE A 36 9.68 -3.79 11.96
N GLY A 37 9.91 -3.38 10.72
CA GLY A 37 11.12 -3.69 9.98
C GLY A 37 11.93 -2.42 9.66
N CYS A 38 13.25 -2.53 9.68
CA CYS A 38 14.12 -1.45 9.23
C CYS A 38 14.42 -1.63 7.75
N ARG A 39 14.05 -0.67 6.93
CA ARG A 39 14.35 -0.67 5.49
C ARG A 39 14.57 0.74 4.96
N LYS A 40 15.22 0.83 3.81
CA LYS A 40 15.22 2.01 2.96
C LYS A 40 14.76 1.58 1.56
N PHE A 41 13.91 2.35 0.92
CA PHE A 41 13.58 2.13 -0.47
C PHE A 41 13.61 3.45 -1.25
N GLU A 42 13.77 3.32 -2.56
CA GLU A 42 13.77 4.43 -3.51
C GLU A 42 12.98 3.99 -4.74
N ILE A 43 12.27 4.93 -5.36
CA ILE A 43 11.60 4.73 -6.63
C ILE A 43 12.26 5.68 -7.63
N ASP A 44 13.01 5.12 -8.55
CA ASP A 44 13.74 5.86 -9.56
C ASP A 44 13.11 5.63 -10.94
N PRO A 45 12.73 6.67 -11.68
CA PRO A 45 12.06 6.53 -12.98
C PRO A 45 12.89 5.76 -14.03
N GLN A 46 14.20 5.70 -13.87
CA GLN A 46 15.09 5.02 -14.81
C GLN A 46 15.59 3.66 -14.33
N LYS A 47 15.71 3.49 -13.00
CA LYS A 47 16.25 2.28 -12.38
C LYS A 47 15.19 1.37 -11.78
N GLY A 48 13.95 1.88 -11.63
CA GLY A 48 12.85 1.19 -10.99
C GLY A 48 12.89 1.25 -9.47
N PHE A 49 12.35 0.23 -8.83
CA PHE A 49 12.31 0.12 -7.37
C PHE A 49 13.63 -0.42 -6.82
N ILE A 50 14.16 0.25 -5.81
CA ILE A 50 15.41 -0.08 -5.14
C ILE A 50 15.10 -0.32 -3.66
N LEU A 51 15.45 -1.50 -3.14
CA LEU A 51 15.29 -1.85 -1.75
C LEU A 51 16.68 -1.98 -1.10
N ASN A 52 16.89 -1.29 0.01
CA ASN A 52 18.15 -1.30 0.76
C ASN A 52 19.43 -1.05 -0.07
N GLY A 53 19.28 -0.26 -1.14
CA GLY A 53 20.36 0.11 -2.05
C GLY A 53 20.59 -0.87 -3.21
N HIS A 54 19.75 -1.91 -3.35
CA HIS A 54 19.82 -2.88 -4.43
C HIS A 54 18.59 -2.81 -5.34
N PRO A 55 18.73 -2.95 -6.67
CA PRO A 55 17.60 -3.08 -7.58
C PRO A 55 16.71 -4.26 -7.16
N TYR A 56 15.42 -3.98 -6.97
CA TYR A 56 14.43 -4.97 -6.56
C TYR A 56 13.24 -4.94 -7.53
N PRO A 57 13.31 -5.66 -8.67
CA PRO A 57 12.25 -5.65 -9.67
C PRO A 57 10.94 -6.16 -9.09
N LEU A 58 9.90 -5.32 -9.11
CA LEU A 58 8.58 -5.67 -8.61
C LEU A 58 7.84 -6.58 -9.59
N ARG A 59 7.40 -7.74 -9.11
CA ARG A 59 6.54 -8.71 -9.83
C ARG A 59 5.34 -8.94 -8.97
N GLY A 60 4.23 -8.32 -9.33
CA GLY A 60 3.08 -8.21 -8.45
C GLY A 60 1.78 -8.75 -9.01
N VAL A 61 0.87 -8.95 -8.10
CA VAL A 61 -0.53 -9.26 -8.34
C VAL A 61 -1.43 -8.33 -7.54
N SER A 62 -2.68 -8.18 -7.97
CA SER A 62 -3.73 -7.52 -7.16
C SER A 62 -4.54 -8.59 -6.43
N ARG A 63 -4.94 -8.27 -5.20
CA ARG A 63 -5.77 -9.15 -4.38
C ARG A 63 -6.98 -8.41 -3.86
N HIS A 64 -8.16 -9.03 -3.99
CA HIS A 64 -9.35 -8.66 -3.26
C HIS A 64 -9.52 -9.54 -2.01
N GLN A 65 -10.10 -8.96 -0.94
CA GLN A 65 -10.36 -9.69 0.30
C GLN A 65 -11.74 -10.34 0.24
N ASP A 66 -11.90 -11.28 -0.67
CA ASP A 66 -13.14 -12.04 -0.82
C ASP A 66 -12.86 -13.49 -1.28
N ARG A 67 -13.81 -14.37 -1.02
CA ARG A 67 -13.74 -15.77 -1.44
C ARG A 67 -15.13 -16.32 -1.73
N LYS A 68 -15.23 -17.20 -2.74
CA LYS A 68 -16.47 -17.90 -3.05
C LYS A 68 -17.02 -18.63 -1.83
N GLY A 69 -18.28 -18.32 -1.48
CA GLY A 69 -19.00 -18.90 -0.34
C GLY A 69 -18.77 -18.18 1.00
N ALA A 70 -17.75 -17.34 1.13
CA ALA A 70 -17.48 -16.56 2.32
C ALA A 70 -17.72 -15.04 2.10
N GLY A 71 -17.74 -14.57 0.84
CA GLY A 71 -17.73 -13.14 0.57
C GLY A 71 -16.49 -12.51 1.20
N VAL A 72 -16.66 -11.36 1.84
CA VAL A 72 -15.57 -10.63 2.53
C VAL A 72 -15.25 -11.18 3.92
N ALA A 73 -16.04 -12.12 4.44
CA ALA A 73 -15.84 -12.73 5.78
C ALA A 73 -14.82 -13.87 5.72
N ILE A 74 -13.63 -13.59 5.22
CA ILE A 74 -12.55 -14.57 5.10
C ILE A 74 -11.83 -14.77 6.44
N THR A 75 -11.38 -16.02 6.68
CA THR A 75 -10.63 -16.40 7.89
C THR A 75 -9.12 -16.19 7.73
N LYS A 76 -8.38 -16.34 8.83
CA LYS A 76 -6.90 -16.30 8.80
C LYS A 76 -6.33 -17.42 7.92
N GLU A 77 -6.88 -18.61 8.01
CA GLU A 77 -6.47 -19.78 7.22
C GLU A 77 -6.66 -19.51 5.71
N MET A 78 -7.77 -18.89 5.32
CA MET A 78 -8.00 -18.48 3.92
C MET A 78 -7.00 -17.43 3.45
N MET A 79 -6.62 -16.48 4.33
CA MET A 79 -5.57 -15.51 4.02
C MET A 79 -4.19 -16.15 3.89
N GLU A 80 -3.87 -17.15 4.72
CA GLU A 80 -2.63 -17.93 4.60
C GLU A 80 -2.58 -18.75 3.31
N GLU A 81 -3.70 -19.34 2.90
CA GLU A 81 -3.80 -20.02 1.59
C GLU A 81 -3.57 -19.04 0.43
N ASP A 82 -4.19 -17.85 0.45
CA ASP A 82 -3.96 -16.82 -0.57
C ASP A 82 -2.47 -16.43 -0.61
N MET A 83 -1.86 -16.22 0.54
CA MET A 83 -0.43 -15.88 0.64
C MET A 83 0.45 -17.01 0.07
N ALA A 84 0.15 -18.26 0.37
CA ALA A 84 0.89 -19.40 -0.15
C ALA A 84 0.83 -19.46 -1.70
N LEU A 85 -0.35 -19.24 -2.29
CA LEU A 85 -0.52 -19.21 -3.74
C LEU A 85 0.24 -18.03 -4.39
N ILE A 86 0.22 -16.86 -3.77
CA ILE A 86 0.94 -15.67 -4.23
C ILE A 86 2.45 -15.92 -4.26
N LEU A 87 2.98 -16.54 -3.22
CA LEU A 87 4.39 -16.91 -3.13
C LEU A 87 4.77 -18.02 -4.13
N GLU A 88 3.90 -19.01 -4.31
CA GLU A 88 4.10 -20.10 -5.29
C GLU A 88 4.21 -19.55 -6.73
N MET A 89 3.44 -18.50 -7.06
CA MET A 89 3.55 -17.80 -8.34
C MET A 89 4.87 -17.06 -8.54
N GLY A 90 5.67 -16.88 -7.49
CA GLY A 90 6.91 -16.08 -7.52
C GLY A 90 6.66 -14.57 -7.45
N ALA A 91 5.49 -14.12 -6.99
CA ALA A 91 5.22 -12.71 -6.76
C ALA A 91 6.00 -12.21 -5.53
N ASN A 92 6.57 -11.01 -5.64
CA ASN A 92 7.24 -10.30 -4.54
C ASN A 92 6.54 -8.99 -4.16
N THR A 93 5.45 -8.68 -4.83
CA THR A 93 4.69 -7.44 -4.65
C THR A 93 3.20 -7.74 -4.74
N ILE A 94 2.42 -7.00 -3.97
CA ILE A 94 0.97 -7.13 -3.95
C ILE A 94 0.29 -5.77 -3.86
N ARG A 95 -0.75 -5.56 -4.65
CA ARG A 95 -1.70 -4.48 -4.45
C ARG A 95 -2.92 -5.00 -3.68
N LEU A 96 -3.20 -4.41 -2.54
CA LEU A 96 -4.34 -4.75 -1.70
C LEU A 96 -5.56 -3.93 -2.15
N ALA A 97 -6.17 -4.41 -3.23
CA ALA A 97 -7.23 -3.73 -3.96
C ALA A 97 -8.59 -3.93 -3.31
N HIS A 98 -9.47 -2.97 -3.25
CA HIS A 98 -9.34 -1.51 -3.45
C HIS A 98 -9.74 -0.83 -2.14
N TYR A 99 -9.32 -1.38 -0.99
CA TYR A 99 -9.72 -1.00 0.37
C TYR A 99 -8.74 -1.53 1.40
N GLN A 100 -8.81 -1.03 2.61
CA GLN A 100 -8.02 -1.55 3.72
C GLN A 100 -8.38 -3.02 3.98
N HIS A 101 -7.39 -3.89 3.90
CA HIS A 101 -7.52 -5.30 4.20
C HIS A 101 -7.44 -5.57 5.71
N ALA A 102 -7.70 -6.82 6.12
CA ALA A 102 -7.53 -7.24 7.51
C ALA A 102 -6.08 -7.08 7.95
N GLN A 103 -5.84 -6.60 9.18
CA GLN A 103 -4.51 -6.39 9.75
C GLN A 103 -3.62 -7.64 9.63
N TYR A 104 -4.20 -8.81 9.80
CA TYR A 104 -3.48 -10.07 9.66
C TYR A 104 -2.85 -10.27 8.27
N PHE A 105 -3.45 -9.72 7.21
CA PHE A 105 -2.87 -9.84 5.87
C PHE A 105 -1.65 -8.94 5.68
N TYR A 106 -1.63 -7.75 6.29
CA TYR A 106 -0.42 -6.91 6.35
C TYR A 106 0.68 -7.59 7.16
N ASP A 107 0.33 -8.25 8.29
CA ASP A 107 1.29 -9.06 9.06
C ASP A 107 1.90 -10.19 8.21
N LEU A 108 1.10 -10.82 7.35
CA LEU A 108 1.61 -11.84 6.42
C LEU A 108 2.54 -11.22 5.36
N CYS A 109 2.21 -10.05 4.81
CA CYS A 109 3.11 -9.35 3.89
C CYS A 109 4.46 -9.04 4.54
N ASP A 110 4.45 -8.55 5.78
CA ASP A 110 5.67 -8.29 6.54
C ASP A 110 6.49 -9.55 6.77
N LYS A 111 5.81 -10.62 7.22
CA LYS A 111 6.43 -11.91 7.58
C LYS A 111 7.08 -12.60 6.39
N TYR A 112 6.43 -12.52 5.24
CA TYR A 112 6.90 -13.20 4.02
C TYR A 112 7.67 -12.30 3.07
N GLY A 113 7.82 -11.01 3.38
CA GLY A 113 8.62 -10.09 2.61
C GLY A 113 7.96 -9.57 1.33
N LEU A 114 6.62 -9.59 1.23
CA LEU A 114 5.92 -9.01 0.10
C LEU A 114 5.86 -7.48 0.22
N VAL A 115 6.28 -6.80 -0.83
CA VAL A 115 6.10 -5.35 -0.96
C VAL A 115 4.62 -5.06 -1.23
N ALA A 116 4.01 -4.15 -0.47
CA ALA A 116 2.58 -3.91 -0.52
C ALA A 116 2.23 -2.47 -0.91
N TRP A 117 1.17 -2.34 -1.73
CA TRP A 117 0.45 -1.11 -1.98
C TRP A 117 -0.89 -1.19 -1.22
N ALA A 118 -1.11 -0.27 -0.27
CA ALA A 118 -2.33 -0.17 0.52
C ALA A 118 -3.14 1.04 0.10
N GLU A 119 -4.47 0.93 0.04
CA GLU A 119 -5.36 1.98 -0.45
C GLU A 119 -6.69 2.04 0.28
N ILE A 120 -7.38 3.18 0.18
CA ILE A 120 -8.74 3.38 0.71
C ILE A 120 -9.80 3.01 -0.33
N PRO A 121 -11.05 2.68 0.08
CA PRO A 121 -12.16 2.34 -0.82
C PRO A 121 -12.77 3.56 -1.51
N TYR A 122 -11.95 4.35 -2.19
CA TYR A 122 -12.37 5.52 -2.96
C TYR A 122 -12.23 5.20 -4.45
N ILE A 123 -13.33 4.69 -5.02
CA ILE A 123 -13.31 4.09 -6.35
C ILE A 123 -14.48 4.59 -7.22
N THR A 124 -14.29 4.61 -8.52
CA THR A 124 -15.29 4.78 -9.59
C THR A 124 -15.94 6.17 -9.63
N GLU A 125 -16.44 6.68 -8.51
CA GLU A 125 -17.22 7.90 -8.46
C GLU A 125 -16.84 8.77 -7.26
N HIS A 126 -16.73 10.08 -7.50
CA HIS A 126 -16.54 11.07 -6.44
C HIS A 126 -17.88 11.55 -5.92
N MET A 127 -18.08 11.44 -4.60
CA MET A 127 -19.21 12.01 -3.87
C MET A 127 -18.73 13.18 -3.03
N PRO A 128 -19.05 14.44 -3.38
CA PRO A 128 -18.58 15.62 -2.64
C PRO A 128 -18.88 15.59 -1.14
N GLU A 129 -20.04 15.02 -0.78
CA GLU A 129 -20.50 14.88 0.61
C GLU A 129 -19.64 13.90 1.42
N ALA A 130 -18.92 13.01 0.75
CA ALA A 130 -18.09 11.97 1.38
C ALA A 130 -16.64 12.41 1.65
N THR A 131 -16.26 13.66 1.38
CA THR A 131 -14.90 14.15 1.62
C THR A 131 -14.40 13.88 3.03
N ALA A 132 -15.19 14.18 4.05
CA ALA A 132 -14.83 13.89 5.44
C ALA A 132 -14.59 12.39 5.70
N ASN A 133 -15.38 11.53 5.06
CA ASN A 133 -15.25 10.08 5.19
C ASN A 133 -13.96 9.58 4.51
N THR A 134 -13.62 10.09 3.32
CA THR A 134 -12.37 9.68 2.65
C THR A 134 -11.14 10.09 3.45
N LEU A 135 -11.15 11.27 4.07
CA LEU A 135 -10.07 11.75 4.94
C LEU A 135 -9.95 10.87 6.20
N SER A 136 -11.06 10.54 6.86
CA SER A 136 -11.07 9.66 8.04
C SER A 136 -10.51 8.27 7.71
N GLN A 137 -10.94 7.68 6.60
CA GLN A 137 -10.43 6.37 6.17
C GLN A 137 -8.95 6.40 5.83
N MET A 138 -8.46 7.47 5.21
CA MET A 138 -7.03 7.61 4.92
C MET A 138 -6.20 7.76 6.20
N GLU A 139 -6.69 8.56 7.16
CA GLU A 139 -6.04 8.71 8.46
C GLU A 139 -5.96 7.37 9.18
N GLU A 140 -7.07 6.62 9.23
CA GLU A 140 -7.10 5.28 9.83
C GLU A 140 -6.15 4.31 9.12
N LEU A 141 -6.15 4.28 7.78
CA LEU A 141 -5.25 3.42 7.00
C LEU A 141 -3.78 3.69 7.35
N VAL A 142 -3.37 4.95 7.34
CA VAL A 142 -1.97 5.33 7.60
C VAL A 142 -1.58 5.04 9.04
N LEU A 143 -2.37 5.47 10.03
CA LEU A 143 -2.03 5.31 11.43
C LEU A 143 -2.01 3.86 11.90
N GLN A 144 -2.99 3.05 11.45
CA GLN A 144 -3.05 1.63 11.80
C GLN A 144 -1.93 0.81 11.17
N ASN A 145 -1.45 1.23 9.99
CA ASN A 145 -0.50 0.45 9.20
C ASN A 145 0.91 1.07 9.13
N TYR A 146 1.18 2.11 9.89
CA TYR A 146 2.44 2.85 9.85
C TYR A 146 3.68 1.97 10.06
N ASN A 147 3.60 0.99 10.95
CA ASN A 147 4.71 0.13 11.34
C ASN A 147 4.97 -1.05 10.39
N HIS A 148 4.11 -1.27 9.38
CA HIS A 148 4.31 -2.35 8.40
C HIS A 148 5.43 -2.00 7.41
N PRO A 149 6.58 -2.67 7.43
CA PRO A 149 7.68 -2.41 6.50
C PRO A 149 7.33 -2.80 5.06
N SER A 150 6.42 -3.72 4.86
CA SER A 150 5.95 -4.15 3.54
C SER A 150 5.32 -3.02 2.74
N ILE A 151 4.58 -2.11 3.37
CA ILE A 151 3.88 -1.02 2.69
C ILE A 151 4.89 0.01 2.18
N ILE A 152 4.83 0.31 0.87
CA ILE A 152 5.72 1.27 0.21
C ILE A 152 5.00 2.50 -0.34
N CYS A 153 3.68 2.49 -0.44
CA CYS A 153 2.90 3.64 -0.90
C CYS A 153 1.48 3.60 -0.36
N TRP A 154 0.85 4.79 -0.33
CA TRP A 154 -0.54 4.99 0.05
C TRP A 154 -1.38 5.31 -1.18
N GLY A 155 -2.35 4.47 -1.48
CA GLY A 155 -3.27 4.62 -2.60
C GLY A 155 -4.41 5.57 -2.25
N LEU A 156 -4.53 6.68 -2.98
CA LEU A 156 -5.55 7.71 -2.74
C LEU A 156 -6.90 7.32 -3.34
N SER A 157 -6.92 6.65 -4.49
CA SER A 157 -8.13 6.23 -5.19
C SER A 157 -7.86 5.22 -6.30
N ASN A 158 -8.94 4.62 -6.81
CA ASN A 158 -8.93 3.74 -7.97
C ASN A 158 -9.95 4.15 -9.01
N GLU A 159 -9.52 4.40 -10.25
CA GLU A 159 -10.38 4.68 -11.42
C GLU A 159 -11.52 5.67 -11.14
N ILE A 160 -11.27 6.64 -10.27
CA ILE A 160 -12.29 7.53 -9.71
C ILE A 160 -12.93 8.46 -10.75
N THR A 161 -12.35 8.54 -11.94
CA THR A 161 -12.80 9.39 -13.04
C THR A 161 -13.69 8.68 -14.06
N VAL A 162 -13.95 7.40 -13.88
CA VAL A 162 -14.68 6.58 -14.88
C VAL A 162 -16.11 7.09 -15.10
N THR A 163 -16.79 7.53 -14.04
CA THR A 163 -18.18 7.98 -14.12
C THR A 163 -18.30 9.47 -14.42
N THR A 164 -17.52 10.30 -13.75
CA THR A 164 -17.74 11.76 -13.76
C THR A 164 -16.61 12.56 -14.43
N GLY A 165 -15.52 11.89 -14.83
CA GLY A 165 -14.31 12.57 -15.31
C GLY A 165 -13.61 13.37 -14.22
N VAL A 166 -12.66 14.22 -14.62
CA VAL A 166 -11.93 15.12 -13.72
C VAL A 166 -12.77 16.36 -13.43
N THR A 167 -13.06 16.61 -12.16
CA THR A 167 -13.77 17.81 -11.68
C THR A 167 -12.93 18.58 -10.67
N GLU A 168 -13.28 19.84 -10.43
CA GLU A 168 -12.59 20.67 -9.44
C GLU A 168 -12.73 20.11 -8.02
N ASN A 169 -13.92 19.65 -7.63
CA ASN A 169 -14.17 19.04 -6.31
C ASN A 169 -13.38 17.75 -6.13
N LEU A 170 -13.34 16.90 -7.15
CA LEU A 170 -12.53 15.69 -7.15
C LEU A 170 -11.06 16.02 -6.93
N THR A 171 -10.52 16.95 -7.69
CA THR A 171 -9.13 17.39 -7.58
C THR A 171 -8.83 18.00 -6.21
N ALA A 172 -9.73 18.81 -5.66
CA ALA A 172 -9.59 19.39 -4.32
C ALA A 172 -9.54 18.29 -3.24
N ASN A 173 -10.42 17.27 -3.32
CA ASN A 173 -10.41 16.18 -2.38
C ASN A 173 -9.11 15.36 -2.44
N HIS A 174 -8.59 15.12 -3.63
CA HIS A 174 -7.31 14.40 -3.78
C HIS A 174 -6.11 15.18 -3.25
N ARG A 175 -6.11 16.51 -3.38
CA ARG A 175 -5.09 17.35 -2.74
C ARG A 175 -5.15 17.24 -1.22
N LEU A 176 -6.34 17.27 -0.63
CA LEU A 176 -6.50 17.09 0.81
C LEU A 176 -6.01 15.71 1.28
N LEU A 177 -6.31 14.64 0.54
CA LEU A 177 -5.83 13.28 0.83
C LEU A 177 -4.30 13.18 0.72
N ASN A 178 -3.73 13.73 -0.35
CA ASN A 178 -2.28 13.76 -0.56
C ASN A 178 -1.55 14.49 0.56
N ASP A 179 -2.03 15.69 0.91
CA ASP A 179 -1.47 16.50 2.00
C ASP A 179 -1.62 15.79 3.36
N LEU A 180 -2.72 15.07 3.57
CA LEU A 180 -2.94 14.29 4.79
C LEU A 180 -1.91 13.16 4.90
N CYS A 181 -1.71 12.38 3.83
CA CYS A 181 -0.71 11.32 3.80
C CYS A 181 0.67 11.85 4.16
N HIS A 182 1.12 12.93 3.52
CA HIS A 182 2.44 13.51 3.77
C HIS A 182 2.60 14.08 5.18
N ARG A 183 1.52 14.58 5.80
CA ARG A 183 1.57 15.01 7.21
C ARG A 183 1.68 13.85 8.18
N LEU A 184 1.00 12.73 7.88
CA LEU A 184 1.00 11.54 8.74
C LEU A 184 2.23 10.67 8.53
N ASP A 185 2.69 10.56 7.27
CA ASP A 185 3.85 9.74 6.90
C ASP A 185 4.67 10.41 5.80
N SER A 186 5.77 10.99 6.18
CA SER A 186 6.72 11.62 5.26
C SER A 186 7.69 10.62 4.60
N THR A 187 7.55 9.32 4.86
CA THR A 187 8.49 8.29 4.42
C THR A 187 7.99 7.48 3.24
N ARG A 188 6.67 7.49 2.98
CA ARG A 188 6.03 6.76 1.88
C ARG A 188 5.37 7.72 0.90
N PRO A 189 5.56 7.51 -0.39
CA PRO A 189 4.87 8.26 -1.43
C PRO A 189 3.39 7.89 -1.52
N THR A 190 2.63 8.78 -2.14
CA THR A 190 1.26 8.57 -2.55
C THR A 190 1.16 8.08 -3.98
N THR A 191 0.07 7.39 -4.31
CA THR A 191 -0.23 6.96 -5.67
C THR A 191 -1.74 6.95 -5.93
N MET A 192 -2.13 6.91 -7.19
CA MET A 192 -3.51 6.68 -7.64
C MET A 192 -3.51 5.67 -8.77
N ALA A 193 -4.45 4.73 -8.77
CA ALA A 193 -4.67 3.85 -9.91
C ALA A 193 -5.59 4.55 -10.91
N HIS A 194 -5.01 5.19 -11.93
CA HIS A 194 -5.74 5.94 -12.94
C HIS A 194 -6.40 5.02 -13.98
N ALA A 195 -7.57 5.44 -14.45
CA ALA A 195 -8.18 4.88 -15.63
C ALA A 195 -7.32 5.19 -16.89
N PHE A 196 -7.25 4.25 -17.81
CA PHE A 196 -6.39 4.33 -19.02
C PHE A 196 -6.72 5.50 -19.98
N MET A 197 -7.88 6.12 -19.83
CA MET A 197 -8.36 7.20 -20.71
C MET A 197 -7.80 8.59 -20.36
N LEU A 198 -7.08 8.75 -19.27
CA LEU A 198 -6.56 10.03 -18.83
C LEU A 198 -5.24 10.35 -19.53
N ASP A 199 -5.07 11.61 -19.93
CA ASP A 199 -3.78 12.11 -20.42
C ASP A 199 -2.75 12.06 -19.28
N PRO A 200 -1.60 11.42 -19.46
CA PRO A 200 -0.55 11.40 -18.46
C PRO A 200 -0.06 12.80 -18.03
N ASN A 201 -0.26 13.82 -18.88
CA ASN A 201 0.10 15.21 -18.57
C ASN A 201 -1.01 15.99 -17.86
N ASP A 202 -2.18 15.38 -17.63
CA ASP A 202 -3.24 16.03 -16.87
C ASP A 202 -2.76 16.37 -15.45
N PRO A 203 -2.97 17.60 -14.95
CA PRO A 203 -2.57 17.99 -13.59
C PRO A 203 -3.16 17.11 -12.49
N PHE A 204 -4.32 16.50 -12.71
CA PHE A 204 -4.92 15.52 -11.79
C PHE A 204 -4.09 14.23 -11.73
N VAL A 205 -3.62 13.74 -12.88
CA VAL A 205 -2.78 12.54 -12.99
C VAL A 205 -1.42 12.75 -12.33
N GLN A 206 -0.90 13.98 -12.38
CA GLN A 206 0.38 14.36 -11.79
C GLN A 206 0.29 14.75 -10.30
N LEU A 207 -0.89 14.64 -9.68
CA LEU A 207 -1.09 15.06 -8.30
C LEU A 207 -0.38 14.15 -7.27
N PRO A 208 -0.43 12.81 -7.36
CA PRO A 208 0.31 11.94 -6.44
C PRO A 208 1.79 11.90 -6.77
N ASP A 209 2.60 11.43 -5.84
CA ASP A 209 4.05 11.28 -6.04
C ASP A 209 4.38 10.26 -7.14
N ILE A 210 3.54 9.22 -7.28
CA ILE A 210 3.69 8.17 -8.28
C ILE A 210 2.45 8.13 -9.17
N CYS A 211 2.66 8.34 -10.46
CA CYS A 211 1.62 8.13 -11.47
C CYS A 211 1.49 6.63 -11.79
N SER A 212 0.34 6.05 -11.48
CA SER A 212 0.05 4.64 -11.77
C SER A 212 -1.17 4.51 -12.67
N CYS A 213 -0.97 3.94 -13.87
CA CYS A 213 -2.07 3.64 -14.79
C CYS A 213 -2.38 2.15 -14.78
N LEU A 214 -3.67 1.82 -14.61
CA LEU A 214 -4.07 0.43 -14.37
C LEU A 214 -3.87 -0.49 -15.58
N LEU A 215 -3.99 0.02 -16.81
CA LEU A 215 -4.01 -0.79 -18.04
C LEU A 215 -3.10 -0.24 -19.15
N TYR A 216 -2.15 0.63 -18.86
CA TYR A 216 -1.34 1.29 -19.87
C TYR A 216 -0.39 0.34 -20.63
N THR A 217 0.02 -0.75 -20.02
CA THR A 217 1.00 -1.69 -20.56
C THR A 217 0.64 -3.16 -20.28
N SER A 218 -0.63 -3.51 -20.20
CA SER A 218 -0.99 -4.93 -20.08
C SER A 218 -0.72 -5.63 -21.41
N PRO A 219 0.26 -6.55 -21.49
CA PRO A 219 0.43 -7.34 -22.70
C PRO A 219 -0.82 -8.22 -22.86
N SER A 220 -1.63 -7.92 -23.86
CA SER A 220 -2.73 -8.78 -24.23
C SER A 220 -2.17 -9.99 -24.99
N PRO A 221 -2.49 -11.22 -24.62
CA PRO A 221 -2.13 -12.37 -25.43
C PRO A 221 -2.89 -12.43 -26.77
N ARG A 222 -3.64 -11.38 -27.11
CA ARG A 222 -4.42 -11.22 -28.34
C ARG A 222 -3.87 -10.14 -29.28
N ASP A 223 -2.80 -9.45 -28.89
CA ASP A 223 -2.12 -8.44 -29.71
C ASP A 223 -0.93 -9.06 -30.43
#